data_802eb91b60d38d831af4e9ae0cedd21e
#
_entry.id   802eb91b60d38d831af4e9ae0cedd21e
#
_cell.length_a   1.000
_cell.length_b   1.000
_cell.length_c   1.000
_cell.angle_alpha   90.00
_cell.angle_beta   90.00
_cell.angle_gamma   90.00
#
_symmetry.space_group_name_H-M   'P 1'
#
loop_
_entity.id
_entity.type
_entity.pdbx_description
1 polymer ?
#
loop_
_entity_poly.entity_id
_entity_poly.type
_entity_poly.pdbx_seq_one_letter_code
_entity_poly.pdbx_strand_id
1 'polypeptide(L)'
;LAYSGGDARGYLYAIGMLTANDGDDLCDLSVWEKAKTPIASFATIPGEYGPGHNSFFWDRDQNLWIAYHAVTSFEEKIVSSGMRRVYFEQDKTPRFDVIVE
;
A
#
# COMPACT_ATOMS: atom_id res chain seq x y z
N LEU A 1 -4.02 9.15 1.68
CA LEU A 1 -3.44 9.04 0.35
C LEU A 1 -2.30 8.03 0.36
N ALA A 2 -2.40 7.00 -0.45
CA ALA A 2 -1.32 6.05 -0.69
C ALA A 2 -0.67 6.37 -2.04
N TYR A 3 0.65 6.26 -2.11
CA TYR A 3 1.40 6.55 -3.32
C TYR A 3 2.55 5.58 -3.49
N SER A 4 2.96 5.35 -4.74
CA SER A 4 4.11 4.52 -5.04
C SER A 4 5.38 5.38 -5.15
N GLY A 5 6.48 4.87 -4.64
CA GLY A 5 7.77 5.54 -4.70
C GLY A 5 8.92 4.57 -4.96
N GLY A 6 9.96 5.08 -5.60
CA GLY A 6 11.12 4.29 -5.99
C GLY A 6 11.06 3.83 -7.45
N ASP A 7 12.01 3.00 -7.84
CA ASP A 7 12.04 2.42 -9.19
C ASP A 7 11.09 1.22 -9.24
N ALA A 8 10.08 1.30 -10.11
CA ALA A 8 9.07 0.25 -10.28
C ALA A 8 9.65 -1.11 -10.70
N ARG A 9 10.86 -1.13 -11.23
CA ARG A 9 11.58 -2.34 -11.63
C ARG A 9 12.46 -2.88 -10.52
N GLY A 10 12.54 -2.18 -9.40
CA GLY A 10 13.48 -2.43 -8.33
C GLY A 10 12.84 -3.09 -7.12
N TYR A 11 13.71 -3.60 -6.29
CA TYR A 11 13.38 -4.23 -5.00
C TYR A 11 12.75 -3.25 -4.00
N LEU A 12 13.14 -1.97 -4.11
CA LEU A 12 12.76 -0.94 -3.15
C LEU A 12 11.49 -0.16 -3.54
N TYR A 13 10.86 -0.50 -4.65
CA TYR A 13 9.57 0.09 -4.99
C TYR A 13 8.60 -0.20 -3.84
N ALA A 14 7.90 0.82 -3.36
CA ALA A 14 7.12 0.71 -2.12
C ALA A 14 5.91 1.63 -2.17
N ILE A 15 4.95 1.34 -1.30
CA ILE A 15 3.76 2.18 -1.12
C ILE A 15 3.94 2.99 0.15
N GLY A 16 3.97 4.31 0.01
CA GLY A 16 3.99 5.25 1.11
C GLY A 16 2.60 5.80 1.42
N MET A 17 2.49 6.54 2.51
CA MET A 17 1.22 7.08 2.96
C MET A 17 1.36 8.52 3.45
N LEU A 18 0.43 9.36 3.01
CA LEU A 18 0.20 10.69 3.53
C LEU A 18 -1.18 10.74 4.18
N THR A 19 -1.28 11.34 5.34
CA THR A 19 -2.54 11.50 6.07
C THR A 19 -2.86 12.96 6.34
N ALA A 20 -4.14 13.26 6.37
CA ALA A 20 -4.68 14.55 6.79
C ALA A 20 -5.93 14.30 7.61
N ASN A 21 -6.38 15.28 8.39
CA ASN A 21 -7.60 15.15 9.16
C ASN A 21 -8.83 15.47 8.31
N ASP A 22 -9.95 14.87 8.68
CA ASP A 22 -11.23 15.18 8.05
C ASP A 22 -11.56 16.67 8.28
N GLY A 23 -11.95 17.34 7.20
CA GLY A 23 -12.24 18.78 7.24
C GLY A 23 -11.05 19.69 6.94
N ASP A 24 -9.81 19.16 6.87
CA ASP A 24 -8.65 19.93 6.48
C ASP A 24 -8.74 20.38 5.00
N ASP A 25 -8.13 21.53 4.71
CA ASP A 25 -7.93 21.96 3.32
C ASP A 25 -6.82 21.12 2.68
N LEU A 26 -7.20 20.16 1.87
CA LEU A 26 -6.26 19.21 1.24
C LEU A 26 -5.33 19.86 0.21
N CYS A 27 -5.59 21.12 -0.17
CA CYS A 27 -4.70 21.90 -1.02
C CYS A 27 -3.58 22.58 -0.23
N ASP A 28 -3.68 22.60 1.09
CA ASP A 28 -2.65 23.12 1.98
C ASP A 28 -1.67 21.99 2.32
N LEU A 29 -0.43 22.11 1.87
CA LEU A 29 0.58 21.08 2.08
C LEU A 29 0.91 20.86 3.56
N SER A 30 0.70 21.87 4.41
CA SER A 30 1.04 21.77 5.83
C SER A 30 0.11 20.85 6.63
N VAL A 31 -1.07 20.52 6.09
CA VAL A 31 -2.01 19.62 6.77
C VAL A 31 -1.68 18.15 6.59
N TRP A 32 -0.81 17.82 5.62
CA TRP A 32 -0.43 16.45 5.30
C TRP A 32 0.72 15.97 6.18
N GLU A 33 0.56 14.79 6.73
CA GLU A 33 1.61 14.11 7.48
C GLU A 33 2.07 12.87 6.73
N LYS A 34 3.37 12.79 6.49
CA LYS A 34 3.97 11.65 5.80
C LYS A 34 4.32 10.56 6.80
N ALA A 35 3.89 9.33 6.55
CA ALA A 35 4.30 8.18 7.34
C ALA A 35 5.83 8.01 7.24
N LYS A 36 6.46 7.70 8.38
CA LYS A 36 7.93 7.61 8.48
C LYS A 36 8.50 6.44 7.69
N THR A 37 7.69 5.39 7.51
CA THR A 37 8.08 4.18 6.79
C THR A 37 7.01 3.84 5.77
N PRO A 38 7.36 3.12 4.69
CA PRO A 38 6.35 2.63 3.74
C PRO A 38 5.32 1.74 4.44
N ILE A 39 4.08 1.81 3.98
CA ILE A 39 3.01 0.94 4.47
C ILE A 39 3.02 -0.42 3.78
N ALA A 40 3.66 -0.52 2.63
CA ALA A 40 3.95 -1.79 1.96
C ALA A 40 5.30 -1.71 1.28
N SER A 41 6.13 -2.71 1.51
CA SER A 41 7.48 -2.82 0.96
C SER A 41 7.85 -4.30 0.81
N PHE A 42 9.08 -4.57 0.43
CA PHE A 42 9.61 -5.94 0.36
C PHE A 42 9.49 -6.70 1.69
N ALA A 43 9.37 -5.99 2.80
CA ALA A 43 9.29 -6.60 4.13
C ALA A 43 7.84 -6.88 4.58
N THR A 44 6.82 -6.44 3.82
CA THR A 44 5.43 -6.55 4.24
C THR A 44 4.88 -7.96 4.05
N ILE A 45 5.08 -8.52 2.87
CA ILE A 45 4.58 -9.85 2.50
C ILE A 45 5.77 -10.69 2.03
N PRO A 46 6.06 -11.81 2.68
CA PRO A 46 7.14 -12.69 2.23
C PRO A 46 6.95 -13.14 0.78
N GLY A 47 7.99 -12.99 -0.03
CA GLY A 47 7.97 -13.38 -1.43
C GLY A 47 7.39 -12.35 -2.39
N GLU A 48 6.95 -11.19 -1.90
CA GLU A 48 6.49 -10.07 -2.72
C GLU A 48 7.43 -8.88 -2.53
N TYR A 49 8.03 -8.45 -3.64
CA TYR A 49 9.04 -7.39 -3.65
C TYR A 49 8.56 -6.22 -4.50
N GLY A 50 8.95 -5.01 -4.11
CA GLY A 50 8.60 -3.82 -4.85
C GLY A 50 7.10 -3.64 -5.08
N PRO A 51 6.24 -3.72 -4.03
CA PRO A 51 4.81 -3.52 -4.21
C PRO A 51 4.50 -2.07 -4.59
N GLY A 52 3.57 -1.89 -5.50
CA GLY A 52 3.19 -0.55 -5.94
C GLY A 52 2.09 -0.55 -6.97
N HIS A 53 1.92 0.61 -7.61
CA HIS A 53 0.88 0.84 -8.62
C HIS A 53 -0.50 0.43 -8.09
N ASN A 54 -0.81 0.91 -6.89
CA ASN A 54 -1.95 0.46 -6.12
C ASN A 54 -3.22 1.24 -6.43
N SER A 55 -4.35 0.57 -6.19
CA SER A 55 -5.68 1.18 -6.20
C SER A 55 -6.52 0.53 -5.11
N PHE A 56 -7.49 1.26 -4.60
CA PHE A 56 -8.41 0.75 -3.58
C PHE A 56 -9.79 0.57 -4.17
N PHE A 57 -10.52 -0.43 -3.68
CA PHE A 57 -11.91 -0.65 -4.09
C PHE A 57 -12.71 -1.25 -2.93
N TRP A 58 -14.02 -1.07 -2.99
CA TRP A 58 -14.97 -1.67 -2.05
C TRP A 58 -15.63 -2.88 -2.69
N ASP A 59 -15.72 -3.98 -1.96
CA ASP A 59 -16.49 -5.12 -2.43
C ASP A 59 -17.99 -4.96 -2.13
N ARG A 60 -18.78 -5.97 -2.48
CA ARG A 60 -20.23 -5.94 -2.26
C ARG A 60 -20.63 -5.89 -0.79
N ASP A 61 -19.77 -6.41 0.08
CA ASP A 61 -20.00 -6.46 1.52
C ASP A 61 -19.43 -5.23 2.25
N GLN A 62 -19.04 -4.19 1.51
CA GLN A 62 -18.47 -2.94 2.03
C GLN A 62 -17.11 -3.14 2.69
N ASN A 63 -16.35 -4.13 2.28
CA ASN A 63 -14.98 -4.33 2.70
C ASN A 63 -14.03 -3.60 1.76
N LEU A 64 -13.02 -2.95 2.34
CA LEU A 64 -12.01 -2.24 1.56
C LEU A 64 -10.88 -3.20 1.18
N TRP A 65 -10.47 -3.14 -0.09
CA TRP A 65 -9.38 -3.92 -0.65
C TRP A 65 -8.37 -3.02 -1.32
N ILE A 66 -7.13 -3.48 -1.37
CA ILE A 66 -6.08 -2.88 -2.20
C ILE A 66 -5.71 -3.87 -3.31
N ALA A 67 -5.66 -3.35 -4.53
CA ALA A 67 -5.10 -4.05 -5.68
C ALA A 67 -3.73 -3.44 -5.98
N TYR A 68 -2.74 -4.25 -6.26
CA TYR A 68 -1.36 -3.79 -6.49
C TYR A 68 -0.60 -4.80 -7.34
N HIS A 69 0.61 -4.46 -7.74
CA HIS A 69 1.52 -5.45 -8.30
C HIS A 69 2.78 -5.55 -7.44
N ALA A 70 3.43 -6.69 -7.52
CA ALA A 70 4.71 -6.93 -6.89
C ALA A 70 5.55 -7.90 -7.74
N VAL A 71 6.86 -7.82 -7.57
CA VAL A 71 7.76 -8.79 -8.19
C VAL A 71 7.78 -10.04 -7.33
N THR A 72 7.43 -11.17 -7.91
CA THR A 72 7.43 -12.46 -7.22
C THR A 72 8.66 -13.30 -7.58
N SER A 73 9.36 -12.95 -8.64
CA SER A 73 10.66 -13.54 -8.98
C SER A 73 11.48 -12.53 -9.79
N PHE A 74 12.61 -12.10 -9.25
CA PHE A 74 13.57 -11.27 -10.00
C PHE A 74 14.33 -12.11 -11.04
N GLU A 75 14.65 -13.35 -10.71
CA GLU A 75 15.37 -14.24 -11.61
C GLU A 75 14.56 -14.48 -12.90
N GLU A 76 13.27 -14.78 -12.77
CA GLU A 76 12.38 -15.03 -13.89
C GLU A 76 11.69 -13.77 -14.41
N LYS A 77 11.91 -12.63 -13.77
CA LYS A 77 11.29 -11.33 -14.09
C LYS A 77 9.75 -11.39 -14.08
N ILE A 78 9.20 -12.07 -13.09
CA ILE A 78 7.75 -12.20 -12.93
C ILE A 78 7.23 -11.09 -12.07
N VAL A 79 6.28 -10.32 -12.63
CA VAL A 79 5.48 -9.34 -11.91
C VAL A 79 4.05 -9.88 -11.82
N SER A 80 3.54 -9.95 -10.62
CA SER A 80 2.21 -10.51 -10.34
C SER A 80 1.28 -9.46 -9.76
N SER A 81 0.01 -9.57 -10.10
CA SER A 81 -1.05 -8.78 -9.47
C SER A 81 -1.47 -9.43 -8.16
N GLY A 82 -1.75 -8.62 -7.16
CA GLY A 82 -2.24 -9.07 -5.89
C GLY A 82 -3.45 -8.25 -5.43
N MET A 83 -4.28 -8.87 -4.61
CA MET A 83 -5.38 -8.18 -3.92
C MET A 83 -5.36 -8.62 -2.47
N ARG A 84 -5.46 -7.65 -1.57
CA ARG A 84 -5.50 -7.92 -0.14
C ARG A 84 -6.58 -7.11 0.53
N ARG A 85 -7.19 -7.69 1.56
CA ARG A 85 -8.13 -6.96 2.41
C ARG A 85 -7.39 -5.91 3.21
N VAL A 86 -7.95 -4.71 3.29
CA VAL A 86 -7.41 -3.64 4.13
C VAL A 86 -8.11 -3.67 5.48
N TYR A 87 -7.33 -3.84 6.54
CA TYR A 87 -7.79 -3.74 7.92
C TYR A 87 -7.25 -2.45 8.52
N PHE A 88 -7.92 -1.93 9.52
CA PHE A 88 -7.51 -0.72 10.20
C PHE A 88 -7.19 -1.01 11.66
N GLU A 89 -6.06 -0.52 12.14
CA GLU A 89 -5.73 -0.54 13.56
C GLU A 89 -6.61 0.47 14.31
N GLN A 90 -6.55 0.45 15.65
CA GLN A 90 -7.34 1.38 16.47
C GLN A 90 -7.01 2.84 16.19
N ASP A 91 -5.76 3.14 15.83
CA ASP A 91 -5.32 4.48 15.44
C ASP A 91 -5.64 4.82 13.97
N LYS A 92 -6.42 3.96 13.29
CA LYS A 92 -6.83 4.07 11.89
C LYS A 92 -5.71 3.84 10.88
N THR A 93 -4.56 3.32 11.29
CA THR A 93 -3.50 2.91 10.37
C THR A 93 -3.96 1.73 9.53
N PRO A 94 -3.91 1.82 8.18
CA PRO A 94 -4.31 0.71 7.33
C PRO A 94 -3.25 -0.40 7.35
N ARG A 95 -3.71 -1.64 7.37
CA ARG A 95 -2.88 -2.85 7.30
C ARG A 95 -3.42 -3.78 6.22
N PHE A 96 -2.55 -4.29 5.40
CA PHE A 96 -2.88 -5.29 4.37
C PHE A 96 -1.96 -6.49 4.36
N ASP A 97 -1.20 -6.65 5.43
CA ASP A 97 -0.37 -7.81 5.69
C ASP A 97 -1.06 -8.85 6.60
N VAL A 98 -2.33 -8.62 6.94
CA VAL A 98 -3.08 -9.53 7.80
C VAL A 98 -3.52 -10.74 6.98
N ILE A 99 -3.17 -11.93 7.45
CA ILE A 99 -3.61 -13.19 6.87
C ILE A 99 -4.81 -13.68 7.66
N VAL A 100 -5.93 -13.87 6.95
CA VAL A 100 -7.15 -14.45 7.52
C VAL A 100 -7.23 -15.90 7.04
N GLU A 101 -7.14 -16.82 7.97
CA GLU A 101 -7.30 -18.25 7.70
C GLU A 101 -8.76 -18.70 7.83
#